data_b5ffd11861251e1df2ff1927711eb728
#
_entry.id   b5ffd11861251e1df2ff1927711eb728
#
_cell.length_a   1.000
_cell.length_b   1.000
_cell.length_c   1.000
_cell.angle_alpha   90.00
_cell.angle_beta   90.00
_cell.angle_gamma   90.00
#
_symmetry.space_group_name_H-M   'P 1'
#
loop_
_entity.id
_entity.type
_entity.pdbx_description
1 polymer ?
#
loop_
_entity_poly.entity_id
_entity_poly.type
_entity_poly.pdbx_seq_one_letter_code
_entity_poly.pdbx_strand_id
1 'polypeptide(L)'
;MKVKSFPQFFISLILFFILEPGTSLSEPPHYSTQNTIEGKWLGELEIPNTAKLRMGIIISKTNDNSYKAVLNIIDQATGDIPCDEVIYRYDSVIIRIKGLGIEIVGVADPEYKSIKSEFRQGGGVFTVFFNRVEKLPELLRPQEPQKPYPYNEENVVFENKKAGIKLEGTLTFPKSKGKFPAVILVTGSGQQDRNEEIGKHKPFLVIADYLTRNGIAVLRVDDRGIGGSTGNFDQSTSGDFAEDVLAGLTFLKSRQEINPKKIGIIGHSEGGTVAAITASRSSDVAFIVSMAGMFENFEDVVLDQIRNQLKLQGIKDEDIELERNWRKKIFSLARENTDSAMAAKELWEIYGDLSEDEIKRLNWPKGRQDAQIKQVLNPWWRYILGLDNGAILKKVKCPVLAIYGEKDQQVNPETNIPIIEEALKEGGNKNFMIKKLPGLNHLFQTAKTGSEYEYIRIEETIAPQALQVITDWILNQTR
;
A
#
# COMPACT_ATOMS: atom_id res chain seq x y z
N MET A 1 6.26 20.55 16.68
CA MET A 1 5.50 19.55 15.93
C MET A 1 6.35 18.30 15.82
N LYS A 2 5.92 17.20 16.43
CA LYS A 2 6.71 15.96 16.46
C LYS A 2 6.49 15.22 15.12
N VAL A 3 7.56 15.06 14.35
CA VAL A 3 7.61 14.20 13.18
C VAL A 3 7.45 12.76 13.66
N LYS A 4 6.34 12.10 13.33
CA LYS A 4 6.15 10.68 13.57
C LYS A 4 6.97 9.89 12.55
N SER A 5 7.94 9.12 13.03
CA SER A 5 8.73 8.19 12.21
C SER A 5 7.86 6.98 11.85
N PHE A 6 7.68 6.73 10.57
CA PHE A 6 7.06 5.51 10.02
C PHE A 6 8.07 4.37 9.89
N PRO A 7 7.67 3.13 10.06
CA PRO A 7 8.55 1.99 9.85
C PRO A 7 8.88 1.82 8.36
N GLN A 8 10.17 1.83 8.05
CA GLN A 8 10.72 1.63 6.71
C GLN A 8 10.68 0.15 6.32
N PHE A 9 9.56 -0.32 5.80
CA PHE A 9 9.53 -1.58 5.05
C PHE A 9 8.71 -1.53 3.77
N PHE A 10 8.13 -0.40 3.47
CA PHE A 10 7.88 -0.02 2.10
C PHE A 10 8.87 1.11 1.83
N ILE A 11 10.00 0.83 1.16
CA ILE A 11 10.75 1.87 0.50
C ILE A 11 9.99 2.21 -0.78
N SER A 12 8.77 2.58 -0.59
CA SER A 12 8.14 3.62 -1.36
C SER A 12 8.47 4.90 -0.61
N LEU A 13 9.17 5.82 -1.22
CA LEU A 13 9.42 7.16 -0.68
C LEU A 13 8.07 7.91 -0.68
N ILE A 14 7.12 7.44 0.12
CA ILE A 14 5.82 8.09 0.34
C ILE A 14 5.94 8.85 1.64
N LEU A 15 6.33 10.11 1.53
CA LEU A 15 6.08 11.10 2.58
C LEU A 15 4.60 11.47 2.55
N PHE A 16 3.79 10.86 3.41
CA PHE A 16 2.45 11.34 3.66
C PHE A 16 2.50 12.56 4.59
N PHE A 17 2.20 13.73 4.04
CA PHE A 17 1.71 14.85 4.81
C PHE A 17 0.20 14.95 4.58
N ILE A 18 -0.57 14.83 5.66
CA ILE A 18 -1.98 15.19 5.69
C ILE A 18 -2.03 16.72 5.73
N LEU A 19 -2.46 17.35 4.65
CA LEU A 19 -2.91 18.74 4.60
C LEU A 19 -4.42 18.75 4.42
N GLU A 20 -5.11 19.47 5.29
CA GLU A 20 -6.56 19.73 5.19
C GLU A 20 -6.92 20.45 3.88
N PRO A 21 -8.13 20.26 3.33
CA PRO A 21 -8.50 20.85 2.04
C PRO A 21 -8.74 22.34 2.17
N GLY A 22 -7.88 23.13 1.53
CA GLY A 22 -8.06 24.55 1.31
C GLY A 22 -9.04 24.80 0.16
N THR A 23 -9.94 25.72 0.39
CA THR A 23 -11.03 26.21 -0.48
C THR A 23 -10.61 26.50 -1.92
N SER A 24 -11.47 26.09 -2.85
CA SER A 24 -11.38 26.35 -4.28
C SER A 24 -11.34 27.85 -4.61
N LEU A 25 -10.33 28.26 -5.34
CA LEU A 25 -10.30 29.58 -6.00
C LEU A 25 -10.67 29.41 -7.49
N SER A 26 -11.62 30.20 -7.91
CA SER A 26 -12.12 30.31 -9.29
C SER A 26 -11.01 30.73 -10.27
N GLU A 27 -11.01 30.15 -11.48
CA GLU A 27 -10.10 30.47 -12.56
C GLU A 27 -10.31 31.91 -13.09
N PRO A 28 -9.22 32.67 -13.37
CA PRO A 28 -9.28 33.87 -14.17
C PRO A 28 -9.11 33.57 -15.67
N PRO A 29 -9.56 34.46 -16.58
CA PRO A 29 -9.68 34.20 -18.00
C PRO A 29 -8.36 34.22 -18.77
N HIS A 30 -8.37 33.58 -19.93
CA HIS A 30 -7.30 33.41 -20.91
C HIS A 30 -6.51 34.69 -21.19
N TYR A 31 -5.17 34.60 -21.06
CA TYR A 31 -4.22 35.57 -21.57
C TYR A 31 -3.23 34.97 -22.57
N SER A 32 -2.93 35.74 -23.60
CA SER A 32 -2.03 35.51 -24.71
C SER A 32 -0.63 35.02 -24.27
N THR A 33 0.00 34.23 -25.14
CA THR A 33 1.37 33.72 -25.04
C THR A 33 2.39 34.84 -24.76
N GLN A 34 2.67 35.12 -23.47
CA GLN A 34 3.81 35.92 -23.06
C GLN A 34 5.03 35.02 -22.90
N ASN A 35 6.17 35.42 -23.46
CA ASN A 35 7.47 34.80 -23.23
C ASN A 35 7.91 35.06 -21.77
N THR A 36 7.52 34.20 -20.85
CA THR A 36 7.77 34.32 -19.40
C THR A 36 7.98 32.94 -18.79
N ILE A 37 8.71 32.90 -17.66
CA ILE A 37 8.92 31.67 -16.89
C ILE A 37 7.62 31.13 -16.24
N GLU A 38 6.60 32.01 -16.10
CA GLU A 38 5.31 31.58 -15.58
C GLU A 38 4.68 30.49 -16.44
N GLY A 39 4.09 29.50 -15.82
CA GLY A 39 3.40 28.42 -16.53
C GLY A 39 3.57 27.06 -15.87
N LYS A 40 3.15 26.04 -16.61
CA LYS A 40 3.24 24.64 -16.21
C LYS A 40 4.35 23.95 -16.98
N TRP A 41 5.19 23.25 -16.26
CA TRP A 41 6.38 22.62 -16.77
C TRP A 41 6.34 21.13 -16.41
N LEU A 42 6.55 20.27 -17.39
CA LEU A 42 6.58 18.81 -17.21
C LEU A 42 7.97 18.29 -17.55
N GLY A 43 8.59 17.59 -16.62
CA GLY A 43 9.86 16.90 -16.79
C GLY A 43 9.77 15.44 -16.37
N GLU A 44 10.81 14.69 -16.72
CA GLU A 44 10.97 13.30 -16.28
C GLU A 44 12.31 13.15 -15.57
N LEU A 45 12.28 12.76 -14.30
CA LEU A 45 13.45 12.42 -13.51
C LEU A 45 13.77 10.95 -13.75
N GLU A 46 14.92 10.67 -14.33
CA GLU A 46 15.41 9.30 -14.52
C GLU A 46 16.37 8.92 -13.39
N ILE A 47 15.93 7.98 -12.54
CA ILE A 47 16.76 7.42 -11.47
C ILE A 47 17.36 6.13 -12.02
N PRO A 48 18.70 6.06 -12.17
CA PRO A 48 19.36 4.90 -12.76
C PRO A 48 18.95 3.59 -12.10
N ASN A 49 18.60 2.58 -12.91
CA ASN A 49 18.21 1.23 -12.51
C ASN A 49 16.97 1.15 -11.60
N THR A 50 16.23 2.24 -11.40
CA THR A 50 15.11 2.28 -10.46
C THR A 50 13.82 2.71 -11.16
N ALA A 51 13.70 3.98 -11.52
CA ALA A 51 12.43 4.52 -12.05
C ALA A 51 12.64 5.77 -12.90
N LYS A 52 11.65 6.05 -13.75
CA LYS A 52 11.45 7.36 -14.36
C LYS A 52 10.23 7.99 -13.70
N LEU A 53 10.35 9.19 -13.14
CA LEU A 53 9.29 9.88 -12.42
C LEU A 53 8.90 11.16 -13.16
N ARG A 54 7.63 11.27 -13.53
CA ARG A 54 7.10 12.53 -14.08
C ARG A 54 6.99 13.55 -12.98
N MET A 55 7.53 14.74 -13.23
CA MET A 55 7.48 15.87 -12.33
C MET A 55 6.83 17.07 -13.01
N GLY A 56 5.84 17.66 -12.36
CA GLY A 56 5.22 18.90 -12.77
C GLY A 56 5.69 20.04 -11.89
N ILE A 57 6.03 21.19 -12.50
CA ILE A 57 6.25 22.45 -11.79
C ILE A 57 5.25 23.47 -12.31
N ILE A 58 4.56 24.14 -11.39
CA ILE A 58 3.72 25.30 -11.72
C ILE A 58 4.40 26.55 -11.15
N ILE A 59 4.85 27.44 -12.00
CA ILE A 59 5.47 28.71 -11.61
C ILE A 59 4.47 29.83 -11.84
N SER A 60 4.26 30.67 -10.83
CA SER A 60 3.35 31.82 -10.87
C SER A 60 4.06 33.06 -10.33
N LYS A 61 3.77 34.21 -10.93
CA LYS A 61 4.24 35.50 -10.45
C LYS A 61 3.35 36.03 -9.35
N THR A 62 3.93 36.64 -8.32
CA THR A 62 3.20 37.25 -7.20
C THR A 62 3.01 38.75 -7.44
N ASN A 63 2.16 39.40 -6.63
CA ASN A 63 1.84 40.81 -6.78
C ASN A 63 3.03 41.76 -6.57
N ASP A 64 4.06 41.32 -5.84
CA ASP A 64 5.30 42.02 -5.57
C ASP A 64 6.39 41.75 -6.62
N ASN A 65 6.02 41.17 -7.76
CA ASN A 65 6.93 40.76 -8.83
C ASN A 65 7.90 39.61 -8.47
N SER A 66 7.78 38.99 -7.33
CA SER A 66 8.48 37.74 -7.02
C SER A 66 7.82 36.52 -7.68
N TYR A 67 8.41 35.35 -7.53
CA TYR A 67 7.86 34.10 -8.05
C TYR A 67 7.58 33.10 -6.92
N LYS A 68 6.50 32.32 -7.08
CA LYS A 68 6.22 31.14 -6.29
C LYS A 68 6.08 29.94 -7.20
N ALA A 69 6.32 28.75 -6.66
CA ALA A 69 6.09 27.52 -7.40
C ALA A 69 5.50 26.43 -6.50
N VAL A 70 4.88 25.47 -7.14
CA VAL A 70 4.56 24.17 -6.56
C VAL A 70 5.20 23.08 -7.41
N LEU A 71 5.77 22.08 -6.75
CA LEU A 71 6.29 20.86 -7.36
C LEU A 71 5.26 19.73 -7.16
N ASN A 72 5.00 18.97 -8.20
CA ASN A 72 4.17 17.78 -8.14
C ASN A 72 4.94 16.60 -8.73
N ILE A 73 5.26 15.60 -7.91
CA ILE A 73 5.84 14.34 -8.39
C ILE A 73 4.67 13.43 -8.74
N ILE A 74 4.22 13.50 -10.00
CA ILE A 74 2.98 12.92 -10.50
C ILE A 74 2.92 11.42 -10.22
N ASP A 75 4.00 10.71 -10.53
CA ASP A 75 4.09 9.25 -10.37
C ASP A 75 4.29 8.79 -8.92
N GLN A 76 4.31 9.71 -7.96
CA GLN A 76 4.27 9.45 -6.52
C GLN A 76 2.99 9.98 -5.87
N ALA A 77 2.09 10.57 -6.67
CA ALA A 77 0.83 11.12 -6.20
C ALA A 77 0.98 12.15 -5.05
N THR A 78 2.10 12.89 -5.03
CA THR A 78 2.41 13.80 -3.90
C THR A 78 1.44 14.96 -3.77
N GLY A 79 0.64 15.23 -4.80
CA GLY A 79 -0.09 16.50 -4.90
C GLY A 79 0.87 17.68 -5.11
N ASP A 80 0.36 18.87 -4.87
CA ASP A 80 1.12 20.11 -5.02
C ASP A 80 1.95 20.39 -3.75
N ILE A 81 3.26 20.29 -3.85
CA ILE A 81 4.22 20.59 -2.78
C ILE A 81 4.64 22.05 -2.92
N PRO A 82 4.30 22.93 -1.97
CA PRO A 82 4.73 24.32 -2.01
C PRO A 82 6.26 24.42 -1.96
N CYS A 83 6.84 25.25 -2.83
CA CYS A 83 8.27 25.52 -2.83
C CYS A 83 8.59 26.69 -1.90
N ASP A 84 9.59 26.52 -1.01
CA ASP A 84 9.97 27.56 -0.04
C ASP A 84 10.61 28.76 -0.68
N GLU A 85 11.31 28.58 -1.81
CA GLU A 85 12.05 29.63 -2.48
C GLU A 85 12.04 29.43 -3.99
N VAL A 86 11.75 30.49 -4.74
CA VAL A 86 11.86 30.56 -6.20
C VAL A 86 12.63 31.82 -6.60
N ILE A 87 13.81 31.62 -7.15
CA ILE A 87 14.66 32.73 -7.65
C ILE A 87 14.69 32.60 -9.16
N TYR A 88 14.26 33.65 -9.85
CA TYR A 88 14.40 33.77 -11.30
C TYR A 88 15.13 35.03 -11.65
N ARG A 89 16.28 34.90 -12.29
CA ARG A 89 17.12 36.03 -12.74
C ARG A 89 17.72 35.72 -14.11
N TYR A 90 17.54 36.64 -15.05
CA TYR A 90 17.94 36.48 -16.45
C TYR A 90 17.21 35.27 -17.08
N ASP A 91 17.89 34.15 -17.26
CA ASP A 91 17.38 32.86 -17.78
C ASP A 91 17.45 31.74 -16.74
N SER A 92 18.09 32.02 -15.59
CA SER A 92 18.31 31.01 -14.54
C SER A 92 17.15 30.96 -13.55
N VAL A 93 16.69 29.73 -13.23
CA VAL A 93 15.67 29.44 -12.22
C VAL A 93 16.25 28.56 -11.14
N ILE A 94 16.03 28.90 -9.87
CA ILE A 94 16.37 28.08 -8.71
C ILE A 94 15.11 27.90 -7.90
N ILE A 95 14.76 26.63 -7.60
CA ILE A 95 13.60 26.27 -6.80
C ILE A 95 14.09 25.40 -5.64
N ARG A 96 13.66 25.70 -4.41
CA ARG A 96 14.05 24.96 -3.21
C ARG A 96 12.87 24.54 -2.39
N ILE A 97 12.93 23.30 -1.86
CA ILE A 97 12.00 22.74 -0.88
C ILE A 97 12.86 22.25 0.29
N LYS A 98 13.04 23.13 1.29
CA LYS A 98 13.99 22.92 2.41
C LYS A 98 13.63 21.69 3.24
N GLY A 99 12.35 21.49 3.51
CA GLY A 99 11.87 20.33 4.30
C GLY A 99 12.14 18.97 3.67
N LEU A 100 12.33 18.92 2.34
CA LEU A 100 12.62 17.70 1.57
C LEU A 100 14.08 17.63 1.09
N GLY A 101 14.88 18.69 1.35
CA GLY A 101 16.25 18.78 0.85
C GLY A 101 16.33 18.80 -0.69
N ILE A 102 15.29 19.31 -1.36
CA ILE A 102 15.21 19.38 -2.82
C ILE A 102 15.71 20.76 -3.28
N GLU A 103 16.59 20.75 -4.28
CA GLU A 103 17.00 21.92 -5.04
C GLU A 103 16.93 21.61 -6.54
N ILE A 104 16.27 22.47 -7.31
CA ILE A 104 16.23 22.43 -8.77
C ILE A 104 16.91 23.69 -9.29
N VAL A 105 17.99 23.52 -10.04
CA VAL A 105 18.75 24.64 -10.65
C VAL A 105 18.70 24.46 -12.16
N GLY A 106 18.14 25.43 -12.87
CA GLY A 106 17.92 25.29 -14.31
C GLY A 106 18.11 26.59 -15.08
N VAL A 107 18.15 26.42 -16.39
CA VAL A 107 18.22 27.53 -17.36
C VAL A 107 17.08 27.35 -18.34
N ALA A 108 16.25 28.38 -18.48
CA ALA A 108 15.17 28.43 -19.47
C ALA A 108 15.75 28.77 -20.85
N ASP A 109 15.19 28.16 -21.90
CA ASP A 109 15.51 28.56 -23.27
C ASP A 109 14.92 29.95 -23.58
N PRO A 110 15.48 30.68 -24.61
CA PRO A 110 15.03 32.02 -24.90
C PRO A 110 13.54 32.15 -25.30
N GLU A 111 12.92 31.07 -25.73
CA GLU A 111 11.51 31.03 -26.14
C GLU A 111 10.62 30.54 -25.01
N TYR A 112 11.15 30.20 -23.83
CA TYR A 112 10.45 29.62 -22.69
C TYR A 112 9.67 28.36 -23.03
N LYS A 113 10.21 27.51 -23.88
CA LYS A 113 9.64 26.23 -24.25
C LYS A 113 10.18 25.08 -23.38
N SER A 114 11.44 25.24 -22.90
CA SER A 114 12.08 24.23 -22.06
C SER A 114 12.94 24.86 -20.96
N ILE A 115 13.18 24.08 -19.89
CA ILE A 115 14.15 24.40 -18.83
C ILE A 115 15.06 23.17 -18.70
N LYS A 116 16.34 23.33 -19.01
CA LYS A 116 17.37 22.34 -18.68
C LYS A 116 17.78 22.53 -17.24
N SER A 117 17.65 21.53 -16.40
CA SER A 117 17.91 21.65 -14.96
C SER A 117 18.67 20.48 -14.38
N GLU A 118 19.23 20.70 -13.21
CA GLU A 118 19.72 19.69 -12.28
C GLU A 118 18.74 19.62 -11.10
N PHE A 119 18.23 18.42 -10.85
CA PHE A 119 17.48 18.08 -9.64
C PHE A 119 18.44 17.47 -8.63
N ARG A 120 18.48 18.04 -7.42
CA ARG A 120 19.40 17.64 -6.36
C ARG A 120 18.60 17.24 -5.12
N GLN A 121 18.87 16.03 -4.60
CA GLN A 121 18.27 15.55 -3.35
C GLN A 121 19.16 14.45 -2.75
N GLY A 122 19.38 14.48 -1.43
CA GLY A 122 20.07 13.43 -0.69
C GLY A 122 21.49 13.10 -1.18
N GLY A 123 22.20 14.10 -1.77
CA GLY A 123 23.51 13.93 -2.38
C GLY A 123 23.48 13.47 -3.85
N GLY A 124 22.33 13.05 -4.37
CA GLY A 124 22.12 12.74 -5.79
C GLY A 124 21.95 14.01 -6.62
N VAL A 125 22.47 13.99 -7.85
CA VAL A 125 22.31 15.06 -8.86
C VAL A 125 21.86 14.42 -10.16
N PHE A 126 20.73 14.86 -10.67
CA PHE A 126 20.08 14.29 -11.86
C PHE A 126 19.75 15.39 -12.86
N THR A 127 20.02 15.19 -14.13
CA THR A 127 19.58 16.11 -15.18
C THR A 127 18.12 15.89 -15.51
N VAL A 128 17.33 16.97 -15.47
CA VAL A 128 15.90 16.95 -15.85
C VAL A 128 15.63 18.05 -16.86
N PHE A 129 14.96 17.68 -17.94
CA PHE A 129 14.45 18.63 -18.94
C PHE A 129 12.96 18.84 -18.70
N PHE A 130 12.58 20.03 -18.27
CA PHE A 130 11.18 20.42 -18.16
C PHE A 130 10.74 21.09 -19.46
N ASN A 131 9.67 20.58 -20.05
CA ASN A 131 9.02 21.17 -21.22
C ASN A 131 7.75 21.90 -20.77
N ARG A 132 7.48 23.06 -21.38
CA ARG A 132 6.25 23.79 -21.13
C ARG A 132 5.04 23.00 -21.62
N VAL A 133 3.99 22.92 -20.80
CA VAL A 133 2.74 22.25 -21.12
C VAL A 133 1.53 23.12 -20.77
N GLU A 134 0.44 22.95 -21.45
CA GLU A 134 -0.82 23.61 -21.12
C GLU A 134 -1.46 23.03 -19.86
N LYS A 135 -1.38 21.69 -19.71
CA LYS A 135 -1.93 20.96 -18.57
C LYS A 135 -0.95 19.88 -18.12
N LEU A 136 -0.74 19.77 -16.81
CA LEU A 136 0.00 18.64 -16.25
C LEU A 136 -0.85 17.37 -16.37
N PRO A 137 -0.22 16.19 -16.62
CA PRO A 137 -0.93 14.93 -16.62
C PRO A 137 -1.58 14.67 -15.25
N GLU A 138 -2.80 14.18 -15.27
CA GLU A 138 -3.52 13.72 -14.09
C GLU A 138 -3.45 12.19 -13.98
N LEU A 139 -3.48 11.69 -12.78
CA LEU A 139 -3.64 10.26 -12.52
C LEU A 139 -5.15 9.96 -12.53
N LEU A 140 -5.63 9.42 -13.65
CA LEU A 140 -7.02 9.03 -13.80
C LEU A 140 -7.31 7.74 -13.06
N ARG A 141 -8.51 7.65 -12.45
CA ARG A 141 -9.02 6.45 -11.79
C ARG A 141 -10.43 6.14 -12.31
N PRO A 142 -10.55 5.69 -13.58
CA PRO A 142 -11.84 5.61 -14.26
C PRO A 142 -12.81 4.60 -13.65
N GLN A 143 -12.32 3.67 -12.84
CA GLN A 143 -13.15 2.67 -12.16
C GLN A 143 -13.74 3.16 -10.83
N GLU A 144 -13.31 4.30 -10.30
CA GLU A 144 -13.90 4.84 -9.08
C GLU A 144 -15.37 5.22 -9.32
N PRO A 145 -16.31 4.64 -8.55
CA PRO A 145 -17.73 4.90 -8.75
C PRO A 145 -18.10 6.33 -8.40
N GLN A 146 -18.98 6.93 -9.21
CA GLN A 146 -19.48 8.29 -9.02
C GLN A 146 -20.85 8.26 -8.37
N LYS A 147 -21.09 9.17 -7.41
CA LYS A 147 -22.43 9.37 -6.81
C LYS A 147 -23.38 10.07 -7.80
N PRO A 148 -24.71 9.79 -7.75
CA PRO A 148 -25.38 8.89 -6.80
C PRO A 148 -25.23 7.40 -7.16
N TYR A 149 -25.01 6.55 -6.14
CA TYR A 149 -24.89 5.11 -6.35
C TYR A 149 -26.25 4.42 -6.57
N PRO A 150 -26.32 3.33 -7.36
CA PRO A 150 -27.55 2.57 -7.57
C PRO A 150 -27.92 1.64 -6.41
N TYR A 151 -27.13 1.64 -5.34
CA TYR A 151 -27.27 0.83 -4.12
C TYR A 151 -27.30 1.73 -2.88
N ASN A 152 -27.56 1.14 -1.71
CA ASN A 152 -27.51 1.83 -0.43
C ASN A 152 -26.06 1.90 0.07
N GLU A 153 -25.69 3.03 0.65
CA GLU A 153 -24.41 3.26 1.32
C GLU A 153 -24.69 3.83 2.70
N GLU A 154 -24.09 3.26 3.74
CA GLU A 154 -24.28 3.64 5.12
C GLU A 154 -22.94 3.65 5.84
N ASN A 155 -22.59 4.76 6.52
CA ASN A 155 -21.48 4.76 7.47
C ASN A 155 -21.93 4.07 8.75
N VAL A 156 -21.12 3.14 9.21
CA VAL A 156 -21.43 2.29 10.36
C VAL A 156 -20.31 2.32 11.38
N VAL A 157 -20.71 2.14 12.64
CA VAL A 157 -19.76 1.96 13.76
C VAL A 157 -20.18 0.72 14.54
N PHE A 158 -19.21 -0.13 14.85
CA PHE A 158 -19.44 -1.31 15.67
C PHE A 158 -18.28 -1.52 16.65
N GLU A 159 -18.46 -2.39 17.64
CA GLU A 159 -17.50 -2.58 18.72
C GLU A 159 -16.78 -3.92 18.59
N ASN A 160 -15.47 -3.90 18.67
CA ASN A 160 -14.69 -5.06 19.10
C ASN A 160 -14.64 -5.04 20.65
N LYS A 161 -15.58 -5.75 21.28
CA LYS A 161 -15.72 -5.81 22.74
C LYS A 161 -14.49 -6.40 23.42
N LYS A 162 -13.80 -7.34 22.75
CA LYS A 162 -12.61 -8.01 23.29
C LYS A 162 -11.45 -7.03 23.44
N ALA A 163 -11.27 -6.15 22.45
CA ALA A 163 -10.23 -5.13 22.46
C ALA A 163 -10.68 -3.80 23.12
N GLY A 164 -11.99 -3.62 23.40
CA GLY A 164 -12.51 -2.38 23.94
C GLY A 164 -12.44 -1.20 22.96
N ILE A 165 -12.49 -1.46 21.66
CA ILE A 165 -12.36 -0.43 20.62
C ILE A 165 -13.63 -0.35 19.76
N LYS A 166 -13.79 0.81 19.11
CA LYS A 166 -14.83 1.04 18.08
C LYS A 166 -14.18 1.05 16.71
N LEU A 167 -14.82 0.38 15.78
CA LEU A 167 -14.40 0.31 14.38
C LEU A 167 -15.44 1.04 13.53
N GLU A 168 -14.95 1.94 12.68
CA GLU A 168 -15.78 2.68 11.73
C GLU A 168 -15.59 2.11 10.33
N GLY A 169 -16.69 2.06 9.57
CA GLY A 169 -16.67 1.53 8.23
C GLY A 169 -17.82 2.05 7.37
N THR A 170 -17.89 1.51 6.17
CA THR A 170 -18.98 1.76 5.22
C THR A 170 -19.58 0.43 4.80
N LEU A 171 -20.89 0.26 5.01
CA LEU A 171 -21.67 -0.87 4.52
C LEU A 171 -22.39 -0.44 3.25
N THR A 172 -22.19 -1.19 2.16
CA THR A 172 -22.97 -1.05 0.92
C THR A 172 -23.83 -2.29 0.72
N PHE A 173 -25.09 -2.11 0.25
CA PHE A 173 -26.00 -3.22 0.00
C PHE A 173 -27.03 -2.84 -1.06
N PRO A 174 -27.59 -3.84 -1.83
CA PRO A 174 -28.56 -3.56 -2.89
C PRO A 174 -29.83 -2.86 -2.38
N LYS A 175 -30.49 -2.07 -3.23
CA LYS A 175 -31.79 -1.42 -2.90
C LYS A 175 -32.97 -2.37 -2.93
N SER A 176 -32.84 -3.55 -3.55
CA SER A 176 -33.91 -4.54 -3.61
C SER A 176 -34.25 -5.10 -2.22
N LYS A 177 -35.47 -5.60 -2.07
CA LYS A 177 -35.87 -6.27 -0.83
C LYS A 177 -35.27 -7.68 -0.77
N GLY A 178 -34.82 -8.10 0.41
CA GLY A 178 -34.31 -9.44 0.64
C GLY A 178 -33.14 -9.47 1.64
N LYS A 179 -32.60 -10.66 1.84
CA LYS A 179 -31.39 -10.87 2.63
C LYS A 179 -30.25 -11.23 1.69
N PHE A 180 -29.23 -10.39 1.68
CA PHE A 180 -28.09 -10.52 0.78
C PHE A 180 -26.94 -11.34 1.41
N PRO A 181 -26.17 -12.10 0.62
CA PRO A 181 -24.86 -12.52 1.03
C PRO A 181 -24.00 -11.27 1.30
N ALA A 182 -23.02 -11.37 2.18
CA ALA A 182 -22.16 -10.25 2.51
C ALA A 182 -20.70 -10.64 2.57
N VAL A 183 -19.81 -9.69 2.39
CA VAL A 183 -18.37 -9.84 2.61
C VAL A 183 -17.83 -8.69 3.46
N ILE A 184 -16.80 -9.01 4.24
CA ILE A 184 -15.95 -8.04 4.91
C ILE A 184 -14.66 -7.94 4.11
N LEU A 185 -14.23 -6.74 3.73
CA LEU A 185 -12.94 -6.53 3.10
C LEU A 185 -11.88 -6.28 4.17
N VAL A 186 -10.76 -6.97 4.04
CA VAL A 186 -9.63 -6.93 4.99
C VAL A 186 -8.37 -6.51 4.25
N THR A 187 -7.79 -5.41 4.68
CA THR A 187 -6.66 -4.71 4.08
C THR A 187 -5.34 -5.48 4.18
N GLY A 188 -4.40 -5.13 3.32
CA GLY A 188 -3.03 -5.60 3.40
C GLY A 188 -2.23 -4.97 4.53
N SER A 189 -0.92 -5.22 4.55
CA SER A 189 0.00 -4.75 5.59
C SER A 189 0.10 -3.23 5.65
N GLY A 190 0.23 -2.70 6.86
CA GLY A 190 0.35 -1.27 7.12
C GLY A 190 -0.98 -0.63 7.51
N GLN A 191 -0.91 0.64 7.90
CA GLN A 191 -2.07 1.44 8.29
C GLN A 191 -2.92 1.78 7.07
N GLN A 192 -4.12 1.24 6.97
CA GLN A 192 -5.00 1.41 5.82
C GLN A 192 -6.36 2.02 6.20
N ASP A 193 -6.88 2.85 5.31
CA ASP A 193 -8.27 3.26 5.38
C ASP A 193 -9.19 2.16 4.80
N ARG A 194 -10.48 2.32 4.95
CA ARG A 194 -11.52 1.40 4.44
C ARG A 194 -11.50 1.19 2.92
N ASN A 195 -10.76 1.99 2.17
CA ASN A 195 -10.64 1.89 0.72
C ASN A 195 -9.35 1.15 0.28
N GLU A 196 -8.44 0.88 1.24
CA GLU A 196 -7.09 0.40 0.95
C GLU A 196 -6.40 1.34 -0.05
N GLU A 197 -6.38 2.66 0.26
CA GLU A 197 -5.90 3.65 -0.70
C GLU A 197 -4.39 3.53 -0.91
N ILE A 198 -3.99 3.10 -2.11
CA ILE A 198 -2.60 2.94 -2.53
C ILE A 198 -2.38 3.73 -3.82
N GLY A 199 -1.51 4.76 -3.78
CA GLY A 199 -1.17 5.55 -4.97
C GLY A 199 -2.39 6.21 -5.64
N LYS A 200 -3.34 6.69 -4.83
CA LYS A 200 -4.65 7.22 -5.24
C LYS A 200 -5.58 6.20 -5.91
N HIS A 201 -5.24 4.94 -5.91
CA HIS A 201 -6.21 3.88 -6.18
C HIS A 201 -6.99 3.58 -4.91
N LYS A 202 -8.26 3.22 -5.06
CA LYS A 202 -9.14 2.77 -3.99
C LYS A 202 -9.69 1.38 -4.30
N PRO A 203 -8.84 0.33 -4.23
CA PRO A 203 -9.21 -1.02 -4.62
C PRO A 203 -10.50 -1.48 -3.95
N PHE A 204 -10.64 -1.29 -2.66
CA PHE A 204 -11.80 -1.74 -1.92
C PHE A 204 -13.07 -0.95 -2.24
N LEU A 205 -12.95 0.31 -2.65
CA LEU A 205 -14.10 1.07 -3.16
C LEU A 205 -14.61 0.46 -4.49
N VAL A 206 -13.69 0.12 -5.39
CA VAL A 206 -14.01 -0.50 -6.70
C VAL A 206 -14.59 -1.89 -6.51
N ILE A 207 -13.99 -2.72 -5.67
CA ILE A 207 -14.50 -4.07 -5.34
C ILE A 207 -15.91 -3.97 -4.73
N ALA A 208 -16.11 -3.06 -3.78
CA ALA A 208 -17.40 -2.88 -3.13
C ALA A 208 -18.50 -2.44 -4.10
N ASP A 209 -18.21 -1.49 -4.99
CA ASP A 209 -19.15 -1.06 -6.02
C ASP A 209 -19.53 -2.24 -6.93
N TYR A 210 -18.53 -2.96 -7.42
CA TYR A 210 -18.77 -4.09 -8.33
C TYR A 210 -19.60 -5.19 -7.68
N LEU A 211 -19.23 -5.61 -6.48
CA LEU A 211 -19.94 -6.67 -5.74
C LEU A 211 -21.37 -6.25 -5.37
N THR A 212 -21.55 -5.00 -4.92
CA THR A 212 -22.86 -4.52 -4.50
C THR A 212 -23.84 -4.41 -5.69
N ARG A 213 -23.37 -4.00 -6.86
CA ARG A 213 -24.15 -4.03 -8.11
C ARG A 213 -24.57 -5.46 -8.51
N ASN A 214 -23.78 -6.46 -8.11
CA ASN A 214 -24.03 -7.87 -8.36
C ASN A 214 -24.77 -8.60 -7.22
N GLY A 215 -25.36 -7.86 -6.27
CA GLY A 215 -26.23 -8.45 -5.25
C GLY A 215 -25.55 -8.90 -3.98
N ILE A 216 -24.29 -8.53 -3.75
CA ILE A 216 -23.48 -8.89 -2.56
C ILE A 216 -23.28 -7.64 -1.71
N ALA A 217 -23.67 -7.67 -0.45
CA ALA A 217 -23.39 -6.57 0.49
C ALA A 217 -21.90 -6.55 0.86
N VAL A 218 -21.32 -5.36 1.06
CA VAL A 218 -19.90 -5.21 1.36
C VAL A 218 -19.68 -4.29 2.55
N LEU A 219 -18.95 -4.78 3.55
CA LEU A 219 -18.45 -3.98 4.67
C LEU A 219 -16.95 -3.69 4.46
N ARG A 220 -16.62 -2.42 4.36
CA ARG A 220 -15.26 -1.87 4.34
C ARG A 220 -15.02 -1.17 5.66
N VAL A 221 -13.88 -1.40 6.29
CA VAL A 221 -13.59 -0.91 7.65
C VAL A 221 -12.24 -0.19 7.66
N ASP A 222 -12.16 0.94 8.35
CA ASP A 222 -10.87 1.56 8.66
C ASP A 222 -10.15 0.69 9.69
N ASP A 223 -8.87 0.46 9.50
CA ASP A 223 -8.06 -0.28 10.45
C ASP A 223 -8.11 0.38 11.84
N ARG A 224 -7.90 -0.41 12.89
CA ARG A 224 -7.84 0.14 14.26
C ARG A 224 -6.84 1.28 14.36
N GLY A 225 -7.25 2.41 14.92
CA GLY A 225 -6.45 3.62 15.08
C GLY A 225 -6.34 4.47 13.81
N ILE A 226 -7.05 4.11 12.72
CA ILE A 226 -7.06 4.84 11.46
C ILE A 226 -8.48 5.40 11.20
N GLY A 227 -8.55 6.52 10.49
CA GLY A 227 -9.83 7.15 10.16
C GLY A 227 -10.69 7.39 11.38
N GLY A 228 -11.91 6.82 11.39
CA GLY A 228 -12.82 6.89 12.52
C GLY A 228 -12.71 5.73 13.52
N SER A 229 -11.85 4.74 13.26
CA SER A 229 -11.64 3.61 14.15
C SER A 229 -10.72 3.97 15.31
N THR A 230 -11.10 3.56 16.54
CA THR A 230 -10.26 3.72 17.72
C THR A 230 -9.27 2.55 17.87
N GLY A 231 -8.33 2.66 18.81
CA GLY A 231 -7.32 1.64 19.08
C GLY A 231 -5.92 2.10 18.71
N ASN A 232 -4.98 1.16 18.66
CA ASN A 232 -3.58 1.45 18.34
C ASN A 232 -3.05 0.41 17.36
N PHE A 233 -2.89 0.82 16.11
CA PHE A 233 -2.38 -0.04 15.04
C PHE A 233 -0.95 -0.53 15.35
N ASP A 234 -0.05 0.37 15.77
CA ASP A 234 1.38 0.07 15.96
C ASP A 234 1.65 -0.96 17.07
N GLN A 235 0.67 -1.18 17.96
CA GLN A 235 0.75 -2.17 19.04
C GLN A 235 -0.09 -3.43 18.75
N SER A 236 -0.57 -3.59 17.52
CA SER A 236 -1.46 -4.68 17.14
C SER A 236 -0.77 -5.70 16.23
N THR A 237 -1.36 -6.88 16.17
CA THR A 237 -0.89 -8.03 15.41
C THR A 237 -1.94 -8.47 14.39
N SER A 238 -1.56 -9.30 13.41
CA SER A 238 -2.54 -9.93 12.49
C SER A 238 -3.59 -10.76 13.26
N GLY A 239 -3.24 -11.26 14.45
CA GLY A 239 -4.18 -11.92 15.36
C GLY A 239 -5.23 -10.99 15.93
N ASP A 240 -4.87 -9.72 16.21
CA ASP A 240 -5.78 -8.67 16.67
C ASP A 240 -6.67 -8.17 15.53
N PHE A 241 -6.14 -8.08 14.31
CA PHE A 241 -6.94 -7.75 13.12
C PHE A 241 -7.99 -8.84 12.84
N ALA A 242 -7.66 -10.11 13.07
CA ALA A 242 -8.65 -11.20 12.98
C ALA A 242 -9.79 -11.05 14.01
N GLU A 243 -9.53 -10.52 15.22
CA GLU A 243 -10.57 -10.23 16.20
C GLU A 243 -11.46 -9.03 15.75
N ASP A 244 -10.89 -8.05 15.02
CA ASP A 244 -11.68 -6.97 14.43
C ASP A 244 -12.61 -7.49 13.33
N VAL A 245 -12.12 -8.42 12.50
CA VAL A 245 -12.95 -9.08 11.49
C VAL A 245 -14.07 -9.91 12.13
N LEU A 246 -13.82 -10.62 13.24
CA LEU A 246 -14.85 -11.32 14.00
C LEU A 246 -15.91 -10.39 14.57
N ALA A 247 -15.52 -9.18 15.01
CA ALA A 247 -16.46 -8.15 15.43
C ALA A 247 -17.33 -7.65 14.26
N GLY A 248 -16.72 -7.41 13.09
CA GLY A 248 -17.42 -7.07 11.85
C GLY A 248 -18.40 -8.16 11.40
N LEU A 249 -18.00 -9.43 11.52
CA LEU A 249 -18.87 -10.59 11.26
C LEU A 249 -20.10 -10.56 12.20
N THR A 250 -19.89 -10.33 13.49
CA THR A 250 -20.96 -10.21 14.48
C THR A 250 -21.89 -9.06 14.16
N PHE A 251 -21.35 -7.91 13.76
CA PHE A 251 -22.13 -6.75 13.31
C PHE A 251 -23.00 -7.10 12.09
N LEU A 252 -22.43 -7.69 11.03
CA LEU A 252 -23.17 -8.08 9.83
C LEU A 252 -24.27 -9.10 10.14
N LYS A 253 -24.05 -10.06 11.05
CA LYS A 253 -25.07 -11.01 11.48
C LYS A 253 -26.27 -10.34 12.17
N SER A 254 -26.10 -9.18 12.76
CA SER A 254 -27.17 -8.42 13.42
C SER A 254 -28.04 -7.61 12.44
N ARG A 255 -27.59 -7.44 11.19
CA ARG A 255 -28.28 -6.64 10.17
C ARG A 255 -29.43 -7.40 9.53
N GLN A 256 -30.58 -6.73 9.38
CA GLN A 256 -31.80 -7.34 8.82
C GLN A 256 -31.69 -7.66 7.33
N GLU A 257 -30.95 -6.85 6.59
CA GLU A 257 -30.69 -6.98 5.15
C GLU A 257 -29.63 -8.05 4.82
N ILE A 258 -28.95 -8.61 5.82
CA ILE A 258 -27.87 -9.59 5.61
C ILE A 258 -28.36 -11.00 5.91
N ASN A 259 -27.96 -11.96 5.06
CA ASN A 259 -28.14 -13.38 5.36
C ASN A 259 -27.01 -13.85 6.29
N PRO A 260 -27.30 -14.15 7.57
CA PRO A 260 -26.25 -14.45 8.56
C PRO A 260 -25.50 -15.77 8.30
N LYS A 261 -25.99 -16.60 7.37
CA LYS A 261 -25.34 -17.87 6.97
C LYS A 261 -24.47 -17.72 5.70
N LYS A 262 -24.46 -16.53 5.08
CA LYS A 262 -23.77 -16.27 3.81
C LYS A 262 -22.84 -15.05 3.94
N ILE A 263 -22.06 -15.00 5.02
CA ILE A 263 -21.10 -13.93 5.27
C ILE A 263 -19.69 -14.48 5.09
N GLY A 264 -18.95 -13.93 4.13
CA GLY A 264 -17.58 -14.29 3.85
C GLY A 264 -16.59 -13.15 4.13
N ILE A 265 -15.33 -13.44 3.88
CA ILE A 265 -14.22 -12.48 4.04
C ILE A 265 -13.46 -12.43 2.71
N ILE A 266 -13.12 -11.24 2.26
CA ILE A 266 -12.15 -11.02 1.18
C ILE A 266 -10.96 -10.30 1.79
N GLY A 267 -9.79 -10.92 1.75
CA GLY A 267 -8.56 -10.31 2.26
C GLY A 267 -7.51 -10.15 1.19
N HIS A 268 -6.87 -9.00 1.13
CA HIS A 268 -5.78 -8.71 0.22
C HIS A 268 -4.44 -8.80 0.95
N SER A 269 -3.44 -9.44 0.34
CA SER A 269 -2.08 -9.56 0.89
C SER A 269 -2.11 -10.14 2.33
N GLU A 270 -1.62 -9.46 3.36
CA GLU A 270 -1.77 -9.85 4.77
C GLU A 270 -3.23 -10.11 5.14
N GLY A 271 -4.17 -9.34 4.58
CA GLY A 271 -5.60 -9.56 4.79
C GLY A 271 -6.08 -10.96 4.40
N GLY A 272 -5.43 -11.60 3.42
CA GLY A 272 -5.67 -13.01 3.09
C GLY A 272 -5.25 -13.96 4.23
N THR A 273 -4.13 -13.69 4.88
CA THR A 273 -3.68 -14.39 6.09
C THR A 273 -4.64 -14.15 7.26
N VAL A 274 -5.04 -12.89 7.48
CA VAL A 274 -6.03 -12.52 8.51
C VAL A 274 -7.37 -13.22 8.28
N ALA A 275 -7.83 -13.33 7.03
CA ALA A 275 -9.05 -14.08 6.67
C ALA A 275 -8.93 -15.57 7.04
N ALA A 276 -7.76 -16.19 6.77
CA ALA A 276 -7.49 -17.57 7.15
C ALA A 276 -7.43 -17.74 8.68
N ILE A 277 -6.78 -16.84 9.42
CA ILE A 277 -6.77 -16.84 10.88
C ILE A 277 -8.19 -16.76 11.41
N THR A 278 -9.02 -15.84 10.89
CA THR A 278 -10.40 -15.65 11.30
C THR A 278 -11.23 -16.91 11.05
N ALA A 279 -11.13 -17.48 9.85
CA ALA A 279 -11.87 -18.69 9.48
C ALA A 279 -11.40 -19.94 10.26
N SER A 280 -10.12 -19.98 10.68
CA SER A 280 -9.61 -21.06 11.55
C SER A 280 -10.16 -21.01 12.97
N ARG A 281 -10.69 -19.84 13.41
CA ARG A 281 -11.20 -19.57 14.76
C ARG A 281 -12.73 -19.57 14.84
N SER A 282 -13.44 -19.44 13.71
CA SER A 282 -14.89 -19.28 13.70
C SER A 282 -15.57 -20.05 12.56
N SER A 283 -16.53 -20.89 12.91
CA SER A 283 -17.41 -21.56 11.94
C SER A 283 -18.49 -20.63 11.35
N ASP A 284 -18.61 -19.41 11.82
CA ASP A 284 -19.52 -18.39 11.29
C ASP A 284 -19.06 -17.79 9.96
N VAL A 285 -17.80 -18.00 9.58
CA VAL A 285 -17.26 -17.59 8.28
C VAL A 285 -17.76 -18.58 7.22
N ALA A 286 -18.64 -18.12 6.33
CA ALA A 286 -19.25 -18.96 5.31
C ALA A 286 -18.25 -19.31 4.18
N PHE A 287 -17.32 -18.43 3.85
CA PHE A 287 -16.27 -18.61 2.85
C PHE A 287 -15.18 -17.54 2.99
N ILE A 288 -14.01 -17.81 2.41
CA ILE A 288 -12.96 -16.80 2.28
C ILE A 288 -12.50 -16.66 0.83
N VAL A 289 -12.14 -15.43 0.46
CA VAL A 289 -11.43 -15.09 -0.77
C VAL A 289 -10.09 -14.47 -0.37
N SER A 290 -9.01 -15.13 -0.72
CA SER A 290 -7.65 -14.64 -0.50
C SER A 290 -7.11 -14.05 -1.80
N MET A 291 -6.90 -12.76 -1.82
CA MET A 291 -6.32 -12.01 -2.93
C MET A 291 -4.84 -11.80 -2.64
N ALA A 292 -3.96 -12.48 -3.37
CA ALA A 292 -2.50 -12.42 -3.15
C ALA A 292 -2.11 -12.65 -1.67
N GLY A 293 -2.80 -13.57 -0.98
CA GLY A 293 -2.57 -13.84 0.44
C GLY A 293 -1.19 -14.43 0.68
N MET A 294 -0.53 -13.95 1.72
CA MET A 294 0.81 -14.35 2.10
C MET A 294 0.76 -15.56 3.02
N PHE A 295 1.09 -16.73 2.49
CA PHE A 295 1.12 -18.00 3.25
C PHE A 295 2.49 -18.66 3.32
N GLU A 296 3.43 -18.18 2.54
CA GLU A 296 4.86 -18.50 2.71
C GLU A 296 5.36 -18.00 4.06
N ASN A 297 6.47 -18.56 4.53
CA ASN A 297 7.11 -18.05 5.74
C ASN A 297 7.48 -16.58 5.54
N PHE A 298 7.06 -15.73 6.48
CA PHE A 298 7.27 -14.28 6.36
C PHE A 298 8.75 -13.90 6.29
N GLU A 299 9.62 -14.63 7.00
CA GLU A 299 11.07 -14.43 6.92
C GLU A 299 11.57 -14.57 5.47
N ASP A 300 11.14 -15.63 4.77
CA ASP A 300 11.54 -15.88 3.38
C ASP A 300 11.00 -14.80 2.43
N VAL A 301 9.75 -14.38 2.60
CA VAL A 301 9.15 -13.27 1.83
C VAL A 301 9.98 -12.00 1.96
N VAL A 302 10.31 -11.61 3.19
CA VAL A 302 11.10 -10.39 3.45
C VAL A 302 12.50 -10.50 2.86
N LEU A 303 13.15 -11.64 3.03
CA LEU A 303 14.50 -11.86 2.50
C LEU A 303 14.51 -11.83 0.97
N ASP A 304 13.48 -12.33 0.32
CA ASP A 304 13.35 -12.30 -1.14
C ASP A 304 13.04 -10.88 -1.66
N GLN A 305 12.19 -10.13 -0.97
CA GLN A 305 11.95 -8.71 -1.30
C GLN A 305 13.24 -7.90 -1.20
N ILE A 306 14.01 -8.05 -0.11
CA ILE A 306 15.30 -7.38 0.09
C ILE A 306 16.27 -7.77 -1.02
N ARG A 307 16.41 -9.05 -1.32
CA ARG A 307 17.27 -9.54 -2.40
C ARG A 307 16.93 -8.90 -3.73
N ASN A 308 15.64 -8.90 -4.10
CA ASN A 308 15.18 -8.34 -5.36
C ASN A 308 15.47 -6.83 -5.44
N GLN A 309 15.22 -6.10 -4.35
CA GLN A 309 15.52 -4.67 -4.27
C GLN A 309 17.02 -4.37 -4.41
N LEU A 310 17.88 -5.10 -3.67
CA LEU A 310 19.33 -4.91 -3.74
C LEU A 310 19.89 -5.24 -5.12
N LYS A 311 19.35 -6.28 -5.80
CA LYS A 311 19.69 -6.59 -7.19
C LYS A 311 19.34 -5.44 -8.15
N LEU A 312 18.17 -4.84 -8.01
CA LEU A 312 17.77 -3.67 -8.81
C LEU A 312 18.71 -2.47 -8.60
N GLN A 313 19.28 -2.32 -7.40
CA GLN A 313 20.26 -1.30 -7.08
C GLN A 313 21.67 -1.63 -7.56
N GLY A 314 21.87 -2.80 -8.18
CA GLY A 314 23.18 -3.23 -8.67
C GLY A 314 24.15 -3.70 -7.57
N ILE A 315 23.64 -4.04 -6.40
CA ILE A 315 24.44 -4.59 -5.31
C ILE A 315 24.90 -6.00 -5.69
N LYS A 316 26.14 -6.33 -5.34
CA LYS A 316 26.75 -7.62 -5.64
C LYS A 316 26.10 -8.77 -4.86
N ASP A 317 26.03 -9.94 -5.45
CA ASP A 317 25.42 -11.11 -4.83
C ASP A 317 26.09 -11.47 -3.48
N GLU A 318 27.41 -11.26 -3.33
CA GLU A 318 28.13 -11.48 -2.06
C GLU A 318 27.66 -10.57 -0.92
N ASP A 319 27.29 -9.31 -1.22
CA ASP A 319 26.76 -8.36 -0.22
C ASP A 319 25.29 -8.65 0.09
N ILE A 320 24.53 -9.13 -0.91
CA ILE A 320 23.16 -9.59 -0.74
C ILE A 320 23.10 -10.81 0.19
N GLU A 321 24.00 -11.78 0.00
CA GLU A 321 24.07 -12.95 0.89
C GLU A 321 24.57 -12.57 2.30
N LEU A 322 25.47 -11.61 2.42
CA LEU A 322 25.89 -11.06 3.71
C LEU A 322 24.69 -10.44 4.45
N GLU A 323 23.92 -9.56 3.78
CA GLU A 323 22.68 -8.96 4.32
C GLU A 323 21.70 -10.05 4.77
N ARG A 324 21.47 -11.05 3.91
CA ARG A 324 20.57 -12.18 4.20
C ARG A 324 20.97 -12.94 5.45
N ASN A 325 22.25 -13.28 5.60
CA ASN A 325 22.75 -14.05 6.74
C ASN A 325 22.59 -13.30 8.07
N TRP A 326 22.87 -11.99 8.06
CA TRP A 326 22.67 -11.17 9.25
C TRP A 326 21.19 -11.01 9.59
N ARG A 327 20.33 -10.80 8.59
CA ARG A 327 18.88 -10.71 8.81
C ARG A 327 18.29 -11.98 9.39
N LYS A 328 18.72 -13.15 8.95
CA LYS A 328 18.27 -14.42 9.53
C LYS A 328 18.58 -14.51 11.02
N LYS A 329 19.79 -14.11 11.44
CA LYS A 329 20.15 -14.06 12.87
C LYS A 329 19.23 -13.11 13.65
N ILE A 330 19.00 -11.92 13.11
CA ILE A 330 18.12 -10.90 13.71
C ILE A 330 16.68 -11.43 13.85
N PHE A 331 16.13 -12.04 12.82
CA PHE A 331 14.76 -12.57 12.82
C PHE A 331 14.60 -13.77 13.75
N SER A 332 15.59 -14.67 13.79
CA SER A 332 15.58 -15.79 14.74
C SER A 332 15.51 -15.31 16.18
N LEU A 333 16.37 -14.34 16.54
CA LEU A 333 16.39 -13.77 17.88
C LEU A 333 15.07 -13.03 18.21
N ALA A 334 14.53 -12.24 17.26
CA ALA A 334 13.27 -11.52 17.47
C ALA A 334 12.09 -12.48 17.68
N ARG A 335 12.08 -13.64 17.01
CA ARG A 335 11.07 -14.69 17.14
C ARG A 335 11.17 -15.46 18.46
N GLU A 336 12.38 -15.83 18.85
CA GLU A 336 12.62 -16.77 19.97
C GLU A 336 12.52 -16.10 21.33
N ASN A 337 12.95 -14.86 21.45
CA ASN A 337 13.00 -14.17 22.74
C ASN A 337 11.68 -13.45 23.02
N THR A 338 10.99 -13.84 24.11
CA THR A 338 9.70 -13.25 24.50
C THR A 338 9.83 -11.92 25.23
N ASP A 339 10.97 -11.65 25.87
CA ASP A 339 11.24 -10.37 26.54
C ASP A 339 11.86 -9.36 25.56
N SER A 340 11.14 -8.27 25.31
CA SER A 340 11.58 -7.24 24.35
C SER A 340 12.85 -6.49 24.81
N ALA A 341 13.06 -6.31 26.14
CA ALA A 341 14.25 -5.64 26.64
C ALA A 341 15.50 -6.53 26.51
N MET A 342 15.35 -7.82 26.82
CA MET A 342 16.41 -8.82 26.63
C MET A 342 16.71 -8.97 25.13
N ALA A 343 15.69 -9.12 24.28
CA ALA A 343 15.86 -9.20 22.84
C ALA A 343 16.59 -7.97 22.27
N ALA A 344 16.24 -6.76 22.73
CA ALA A 344 16.94 -5.55 22.30
C ALA A 344 18.44 -5.58 22.65
N LYS A 345 18.77 -6.05 23.87
CA LYS A 345 20.16 -6.18 24.32
C LYS A 345 20.93 -7.19 23.45
N GLU A 346 20.36 -8.37 23.23
CA GLU A 346 20.98 -9.42 22.41
C GLU A 346 21.13 -9.00 20.94
N LEU A 347 20.16 -8.25 20.40
CA LEU A 347 20.28 -7.67 19.06
C LEU A 347 21.44 -6.67 18.98
N TRP A 348 21.66 -5.86 20.02
CA TRP A 348 22.83 -4.98 20.07
C TRP A 348 24.14 -5.75 20.14
N GLU A 349 24.19 -6.88 20.83
CA GLU A 349 25.37 -7.76 20.83
C GLU A 349 25.63 -8.32 19.42
N ILE A 350 24.58 -8.77 18.70
CA ILE A 350 24.70 -9.20 17.29
C ILE A 350 25.24 -8.07 16.39
N TYR A 351 24.78 -6.84 16.55
CA TYR A 351 25.30 -5.71 15.78
C TYR A 351 26.74 -5.34 16.19
N GLY A 352 27.13 -5.62 17.43
CA GLY A 352 28.50 -5.46 17.92
C GLY A 352 29.50 -6.42 17.29
N ASP A 353 29.04 -7.56 16.78
CA ASP A 353 29.85 -8.55 16.07
C ASP A 353 30.16 -8.16 14.62
N LEU A 354 29.50 -7.13 14.06
CA LEU A 354 29.76 -6.62 12.71
C LEU A 354 31.11 -5.89 12.66
N SER A 355 31.96 -6.28 11.72
CA SER A 355 33.15 -5.52 11.38
C SER A 355 32.81 -4.16 10.74
N GLU A 356 33.72 -3.19 10.79
CA GLU A 356 33.57 -1.89 10.13
C GLU A 356 33.34 -2.03 8.61
N ASP A 357 34.00 -3.02 7.98
CA ASP A 357 33.80 -3.33 6.57
C ASP A 357 32.38 -3.83 6.29
N GLU A 358 31.86 -4.75 7.09
CA GLU A 358 30.48 -5.23 6.95
C GLU A 358 29.46 -4.12 7.17
N ILE A 359 29.63 -3.28 8.19
CA ILE A 359 28.77 -2.11 8.44
C ILE A 359 28.73 -1.19 7.20
N LYS A 360 29.88 -0.96 6.58
CA LYS A 360 29.99 -0.14 5.37
C LYS A 360 29.34 -0.80 4.16
N ARG A 361 29.61 -2.09 3.93
CA ARG A 361 29.04 -2.87 2.80
C ARG A 361 27.54 -2.98 2.90
N LEU A 362 27.00 -3.25 4.09
CA LEU A 362 25.58 -3.33 4.37
C LEU A 362 24.89 -1.95 4.45
N ASN A 363 25.67 -0.87 4.51
CA ASN A 363 25.16 0.46 4.81
C ASN A 363 24.31 0.48 6.09
N TRP A 364 24.82 -0.12 7.18
CA TRP A 364 24.13 -0.25 8.47
C TRP A 364 24.77 0.64 9.56
N PRO A 365 24.75 1.99 9.41
CA PRO A 365 25.21 2.87 10.48
C PRO A 365 24.32 2.72 11.72
N LYS A 366 24.80 3.12 12.89
CA LYS A 366 24.12 2.94 14.18
C LYS A 366 22.64 3.37 14.17
N GLY A 367 22.32 4.50 13.57
CA GLY A 367 20.91 4.96 13.47
C GLY A 367 20.01 4.01 12.68
N ARG A 368 20.55 3.31 11.68
CA ARG A 368 19.80 2.30 10.92
C ARG A 368 19.64 1.01 11.73
N GLN A 369 20.65 0.62 12.51
CA GLN A 369 20.57 -0.51 13.43
C GLN A 369 19.50 -0.27 14.49
N ASP A 370 19.47 0.93 15.12
CA ASP A 370 18.42 1.33 16.07
C ASP A 370 17.01 1.18 15.46
N ALA A 371 16.84 1.65 14.23
CA ALA A 371 15.56 1.54 13.51
C ALA A 371 15.16 0.09 13.23
N GLN A 372 16.12 -0.76 12.85
CA GLN A 372 15.90 -2.19 12.61
C GLN A 372 15.50 -2.92 13.88
N ILE A 373 16.20 -2.67 15.01
CA ILE A 373 15.84 -3.25 16.32
C ILE A 373 14.41 -2.87 16.69
N LYS A 374 14.08 -1.58 16.62
CA LYS A 374 12.74 -1.11 16.92
C LYS A 374 11.68 -1.78 16.05
N GLN A 375 11.99 -2.01 14.79
CA GLN A 375 11.10 -2.64 13.83
C GLN A 375 10.87 -4.12 14.14
N VAL A 376 11.93 -4.92 14.25
CA VAL A 376 11.79 -6.38 14.46
C VAL A 376 11.23 -6.73 15.83
N LEU A 377 11.32 -5.82 16.80
CA LEU A 377 10.71 -5.95 18.11
C LEU A 377 9.27 -5.38 18.18
N ASN A 378 8.75 -4.81 17.09
CA ASN A 378 7.35 -4.43 17.03
C ASN A 378 6.46 -5.67 17.19
N PRO A 379 5.33 -5.58 17.93
CA PRO A 379 4.43 -6.72 18.17
C PRO A 379 3.97 -7.43 16.90
N TRP A 380 3.67 -6.67 15.83
CA TRP A 380 3.27 -7.22 14.54
C TRP A 380 4.38 -8.07 13.90
N TRP A 381 5.62 -7.53 13.87
CA TRP A 381 6.78 -8.24 13.32
C TRP A 381 7.04 -9.57 14.03
N ARG A 382 7.05 -9.54 15.36
CA ARG A 382 7.27 -10.74 16.17
C ARG A 382 6.17 -11.77 15.98
N TYR A 383 4.93 -11.31 15.89
CA TYR A 383 3.78 -12.19 15.66
C TYR A 383 3.89 -12.89 14.31
N ILE A 384 4.12 -12.14 13.23
CA ILE A 384 4.11 -12.68 11.86
C ILE A 384 5.35 -13.56 11.57
N LEU A 385 6.52 -13.24 12.15
CA LEU A 385 7.70 -14.10 12.10
C LEU A 385 7.49 -15.47 12.78
N GLY A 386 6.62 -15.54 13.78
CA GLY A 386 6.27 -16.78 14.49
C GLY A 386 5.02 -17.49 13.93
N LEU A 387 4.40 -16.97 12.88
CA LEU A 387 3.13 -17.49 12.39
C LEU A 387 3.32 -18.75 11.55
N ASP A 388 2.66 -19.84 11.95
CA ASP A 388 2.56 -21.08 11.15
C ASP A 388 1.32 -21.03 10.26
N ASN A 389 1.49 -20.48 9.06
CA ASN A 389 0.42 -20.35 8.08
C ASN A 389 -0.13 -21.71 7.63
N GLY A 390 0.71 -22.75 7.54
CA GLY A 390 0.30 -24.09 7.22
C GLY A 390 -0.65 -24.67 8.28
N ALA A 391 -0.31 -24.54 9.56
CA ALA A 391 -1.17 -24.99 10.65
C ALA A 391 -2.52 -24.23 10.72
N ILE A 392 -2.51 -22.93 10.33
CA ILE A 392 -3.74 -22.13 10.24
C ILE A 392 -4.63 -22.64 9.11
N LEU A 393 -4.09 -22.79 7.90
CA LEU A 393 -4.83 -23.26 6.72
C LEU A 393 -5.45 -24.64 6.92
N LYS A 394 -4.75 -25.57 7.58
CA LYS A 394 -5.28 -26.90 7.93
C LYS A 394 -6.56 -26.85 8.78
N LYS A 395 -6.76 -25.75 9.52
CA LYS A 395 -7.97 -25.55 10.34
C LYS A 395 -9.12 -24.89 9.57
N VAL A 396 -8.86 -24.31 8.39
CA VAL A 396 -9.90 -23.68 7.56
C VAL A 396 -10.80 -24.74 6.93
N LYS A 397 -12.09 -24.73 7.27
CA LYS A 397 -13.08 -25.72 6.80
C LYS A 397 -14.12 -25.16 5.83
N CYS A 398 -14.28 -23.83 5.80
CA CYS A 398 -15.16 -23.17 4.84
C CYS A 398 -14.57 -23.20 3.42
N PRO A 399 -15.38 -22.96 2.38
CA PRO A 399 -14.91 -22.79 1.01
C PRO A 399 -13.83 -21.69 0.89
N VAL A 400 -12.81 -21.94 0.06
CA VAL A 400 -11.68 -21.01 -0.15
C VAL A 400 -11.51 -20.73 -1.64
N LEU A 401 -11.47 -19.44 -2.01
CA LEU A 401 -10.91 -18.99 -3.27
C LEU A 401 -9.57 -18.30 -2.98
N ALA A 402 -8.49 -18.75 -3.59
CA ALA A 402 -7.21 -18.05 -3.59
C ALA A 402 -6.89 -17.59 -5.01
N ILE A 403 -6.62 -16.28 -5.19
CA ILE A 403 -6.23 -15.71 -6.46
C ILE A 403 -4.90 -14.98 -6.33
N TYR A 404 -4.06 -15.09 -7.35
CA TYR A 404 -2.76 -14.44 -7.43
C TYR A 404 -2.58 -13.80 -8.81
N GLY A 405 -1.91 -12.67 -8.86
CA GLY A 405 -1.41 -12.12 -10.13
C GLY A 405 -0.20 -12.91 -10.62
N GLU A 406 -0.16 -13.24 -11.92
CA GLU A 406 0.99 -13.92 -12.51
C GLU A 406 2.29 -13.11 -12.37
N LYS A 407 2.18 -11.78 -12.37
CA LYS A 407 3.30 -10.83 -12.25
C LYS A 407 3.45 -10.24 -10.85
N ASP A 408 2.88 -10.90 -9.85
CA ASP A 408 3.04 -10.46 -8.46
C ASP A 408 4.50 -10.62 -8.01
N GLN A 409 5.16 -9.49 -7.72
CA GLN A 409 6.54 -9.45 -7.23
C GLN A 409 6.65 -9.28 -5.71
N GLN A 410 5.52 -9.07 -5.01
CA GLN A 410 5.49 -8.93 -3.56
C GLN A 410 5.18 -10.25 -2.86
N VAL A 411 4.19 -10.98 -3.37
CA VAL A 411 3.81 -12.32 -2.87
C VAL A 411 3.87 -13.29 -4.04
N ASN A 412 4.94 -14.03 -4.12
CA ASN A 412 5.23 -14.90 -5.24
C ASN A 412 4.19 -16.03 -5.37
N PRO A 413 3.42 -16.11 -6.48
CA PRO A 413 2.43 -17.17 -6.68
C PRO A 413 3.05 -18.56 -6.75
N GLU A 414 4.29 -18.69 -7.25
CA GLU A 414 4.94 -20.00 -7.42
C GLU A 414 5.30 -20.67 -6.07
N THR A 415 5.52 -19.86 -5.04
CA THR A 415 5.80 -20.36 -3.69
C THR A 415 4.52 -20.52 -2.87
N ASN A 416 3.57 -19.56 -2.98
CA ASN A 416 2.38 -19.53 -2.13
C ASN A 416 1.30 -20.53 -2.58
N ILE A 417 1.10 -20.74 -3.88
CA ILE A 417 0.06 -21.65 -4.40
C ILE A 417 0.25 -23.10 -3.88
N PRO A 418 1.44 -23.70 -3.96
CA PRO A 418 1.64 -25.06 -3.43
C PRO A 418 1.38 -25.16 -1.92
N ILE A 419 1.79 -24.15 -1.15
CA ILE A 419 1.59 -24.12 0.31
C ILE A 419 0.09 -24.15 0.66
N ILE A 420 -0.72 -23.32 0.00
CA ILE A 420 -2.18 -23.28 0.23
C ILE A 420 -2.81 -24.60 -0.15
N GLU A 421 -2.48 -25.12 -1.32
CA GLU A 421 -3.06 -26.35 -1.85
C GLU A 421 -2.77 -27.54 -0.94
N GLU A 422 -1.52 -27.71 -0.53
CA GLU A 422 -1.09 -28.77 0.37
C GLU A 422 -1.76 -28.65 1.75
N ALA A 423 -1.68 -27.46 2.37
CA ALA A 423 -2.25 -27.26 3.71
C ALA A 423 -3.77 -27.45 3.76
N LEU A 424 -4.51 -26.98 2.75
CA LEU A 424 -5.97 -27.19 2.70
C LEU A 424 -6.30 -28.67 2.49
N LYS A 425 -5.57 -29.40 1.63
CA LYS A 425 -5.74 -30.84 1.41
C LYS A 425 -5.46 -31.64 2.69
N GLU A 426 -4.32 -31.36 3.34
CA GLU A 426 -3.96 -32.01 4.61
C GLU A 426 -4.96 -31.70 5.73
N GLY A 427 -5.52 -30.47 5.72
CA GLY A 427 -6.62 -30.10 6.60
C GLY A 427 -7.94 -30.79 6.28
N GLY A 428 -8.04 -31.54 5.17
CA GLY A 428 -9.27 -32.22 4.73
C GLY A 428 -10.29 -31.26 4.08
N ASN A 429 -9.90 -30.03 3.73
CA ASN A 429 -10.76 -29.14 2.97
C ASN A 429 -10.81 -29.57 1.50
N LYS A 430 -12.02 -29.87 1.00
CA LYS A 430 -12.24 -30.32 -0.39
C LYS A 430 -12.89 -29.23 -1.25
N ASN A 431 -13.28 -28.10 -0.65
CA ASN A 431 -13.97 -27.02 -1.34
C ASN A 431 -13.05 -25.79 -1.43
N PHE A 432 -12.07 -25.88 -2.31
CA PHE A 432 -11.22 -24.74 -2.61
C PHE A 432 -10.91 -24.61 -4.11
N MET A 433 -10.64 -23.40 -4.54
CA MET A 433 -10.23 -23.05 -5.88
C MET A 433 -9.03 -22.12 -5.80
N ILE A 434 -7.98 -22.41 -6.57
CA ILE A 434 -6.80 -21.56 -6.67
C ILE A 434 -6.64 -21.13 -8.11
N LYS A 435 -6.42 -19.83 -8.35
CA LYS A 435 -6.22 -19.28 -9.68
C LYS A 435 -5.04 -18.32 -9.72
N LYS A 436 -4.14 -18.54 -10.68
CA LYS A 436 -3.13 -17.56 -11.09
C LYS A 436 -3.68 -16.79 -12.30
N LEU A 437 -3.88 -15.48 -12.16
CA LEU A 437 -4.49 -14.61 -13.15
C LEU A 437 -3.41 -14.02 -14.05
N PRO A 438 -3.46 -14.26 -15.36
CA PRO A 438 -2.40 -13.86 -16.27
C PRO A 438 -2.28 -12.33 -16.37
N GLY A 439 -1.04 -11.86 -16.43
CA GLY A 439 -0.71 -10.45 -16.67
C GLY A 439 -0.98 -9.50 -15.51
N LEU A 440 -1.49 -9.96 -14.34
CA LEU A 440 -1.81 -9.11 -13.20
C LEU A 440 -0.66 -9.00 -12.20
N ASN A 441 -0.51 -7.83 -11.59
CA ASN A 441 0.41 -7.55 -10.49
C ASN A 441 -0.22 -7.85 -9.11
N HIS A 442 0.46 -7.47 -8.03
CA HIS A 442 0.00 -7.66 -6.65
C HIS A 442 -1.33 -6.96 -6.34
N LEU A 443 -1.58 -5.78 -6.92
CA LEU A 443 -2.85 -5.04 -6.78
C LEU A 443 -3.93 -5.53 -7.76
N PHE A 444 -3.69 -6.59 -8.50
CA PHE A 444 -4.58 -7.11 -9.55
C PHE A 444 -4.85 -6.12 -10.69
N GLN A 445 -3.90 -5.25 -10.98
CA GLN A 445 -3.89 -4.39 -12.17
C GLN A 445 -3.23 -5.11 -13.33
N THR A 446 -3.65 -4.83 -14.57
CA THR A 446 -2.96 -5.28 -15.78
C THR A 446 -1.62 -4.56 -15.89
N ALA A 447 -0.53 -5.29 -15.70
CA ALA A 447 0.82 -4.74 -15.58
C ALA A 447 1.75 -5.20 -16.71
N LYS A 448 2.81 -4.42 -16.95
CA LYS A 448 3.88 -4.82 -17.90
C LYS A 448 4.92 -5.68 -17.19
N THR A 449 5.45 -5.23 -16.08
CA THR A 449 6.50 -5.91 -15.31
C THR A 449 6.01 -6.51 -14.01
N GLY A 450 4.98 -5.92 -13.40
CA GLY A 450 4.48 -6.26 -12.07
C GLY A 450 5.16 -5.50 -10.94
N SER A 451 6.14 -4.66 -11.27
CA SER A 451 6.83 -3.81 -10.29
C SER A 451 5.88 -2.81 -9.62
N GLU A 452 6.08 -2.56 -8.33
CA GLU A 452 5.33 -1.56 -7.56
C GLU A 452 5.45 -0.14 -8.14
N TYR A 453 6.54 0.16 -8.86
CA TYR A 453 6.73 1.45 -9.56
C TYR A 453 5.72 1.68 -10.69
N GLU A 454 5.02 0.64 -11.17
CA GLU A 454 3.97 0.77 -12.17
C GLU A 454 2.62 1.14 -11.56
N TYR A 455 2.36 0.80 -10.29
CA TYR A 455 1.03 0.85 -9.67
C TYR A 455 0.34 2.20 -9.86
N ILE A 456 1.01 3.27 -9.52
CA ILE A 456 0.46 4.63 -9.59
C ILE A 456 0.17 5.05 -11.03
N ARG A 457 0.99 4.59 -12.01
CA ARG A 457 0.87 4.96 -13.43
C ARG A 457 -0.23 4.22 -14.16
N ILE A 458 -0.59 3.04 -13.69
CA ILE A 458 -1.69 2.26 -14.26
C ILE A 458 -3.00 2.95 -13.87
N GLU A 459 -3.86 3.26 -14.84
CA GLU A 459 -5.16 3.88 -14.57
C GLU A 459 -6.18 2.88 -14.04
N GLU A 460 -6.05 1.61 -14.42
CA GLU A 460 -6.87 0.50 -13.93
C GLU A 460 -6.58 0.23 -12.45
N THR A 461 -7.61 0.21 -11.61
CA THR A 461 -7.49 -0.07 -10.18
C THR A 461 -7.54 -1.57 -9.89
N ILE A 462 -8.49 -2.29 -10.49
CA ILE A 462 -8.62 -3.75 -10.42
C ILE A 462 -9.02 -4.26 -11.79
N ALA A 463 -8.29 -5.22 -12.34
CA ALA A 463 -8.62 -5.81 -13.63
C ALA A 463 -10.01 -6.45 -13.60
N PRO A 464 -10.85 -6.24 -14.63
CA PRO A 464 -12.20 -6.80 -14.70
C PRO A 464 -12.25 -8.33 -14.54
N GLN A 465 -11.22 -9.03 -15.02
CA GLN A 465 -11.12 -10.48 -14.84
C GLN A 465 -11.04 -10.91 -13.36
N ALA A 466 -10.35 -10.14 -12.50
CA ALA A 466 -10.27 -10.44 -11.07
C ALA A 466 -11.62 -10.20 -10.38
N LEU A 467 -12.27 -9.06 -10.67
CA LEU A 467 -13.61 -8.74 -10.16
C LEU A 467 -14.63 -9.82 -10.56
N GLN A 468 -14.60 -10.28 -11.81
CA GLN A 468 -15.50 -11.30 -12.32
C GLN A 468 -15.28 -12.64 -11.62
N VAL A 469 -14.02 -13.10 -11.49
CA VAL A 469 -13.68 -14.37 -10.85
C VAL A 469 -14.15 -14.38 -9.39
N ILE A 470 -13.92 -13.30 -8.64
CA ILE A 470 -14.37 -13.17 -7.26
C ILE A 470 -15.89 -13.24 -7.18
N THR A 471 -16.56 -12.43 -7.99
CA THR A 471 -18.04 -12.32 -7.96
C THR A 471 -18.73 -13.62 -8.32
N ASP A 472 -18.35 -14.25 -9.42
CA ASP A 472 -18.95 -15.51 -9.88
C ASP A 472 -18.75 -16.62 -8.85
N TRP A 473 -17.56 -16.68 -8.26
CA TRP A 473 -17.28 -17.67 -7.25
C TRP A 473 -18.13 -17.45 -5.98
N ILE A 474 -18.23 -16.22 -5.47
CA ILE A 474 -19.05 -15.89 -4.30
C ILE A 474 -20.52 -16.22 -4.57
N LEU A 475 -21.06 -15.82 -5.72
CA LEU A 475 -22.45 -16.10 -6.08
C LEU A 475 -22.71 -17.61 -6.16
N ASN A 476 -21.75 -18.41 -6.61
CA ASN A 476 -21.86 -19.88 -6.62
C ASN A 476 -21.84 -20.47 -5.21
N GLN A 477 -21.06 -19.93 -4.26
CA GLN A 477 -21.04 -20.38 -2.86
C GLN A 477 -22.28 -19.93 -2.08
N THR A 478 -23.02 -18.95 -2.58
CA THR A 478 -24.12 -18.32 -1.84
C THR A 478 -25.51 -18.53 -2.47
N ARG A 479 -25.59 -19.38 -3.49
CA ARG A 479 -26.88 -19.84 -4.09
C ARG A 479 -27.77 -20.61 -3.13
#